data_36734a8a96da5641a430e4281e948977
#
_entry.id   36734a8a96da5641a430e4281e948977
#
_cell.length_a   1.000
_cell.length_b   1.000
_cell.length_c   1.000
_cell.angle_alpha   90.00
_cell.angle_beta   90.00
_cell.angle_gamma   90.00
#
_symmetry.space_group_name_H-M   'P 1'
#
loop_
_entity.id
_entity.type
_entity.pdbx_description
1 polymer ?
#
loop_
_entity_poly.entity_id
_entity_poly.type
_entity_poly.pdbx_seq_one_letter_code
_entity_poly.pdbx_strand_id
1 'polypeptide(L)'
;HPWRGRLWLDGKVNDRMKKLILASGSPRRKELLSLYTTDFEIHVSDFDESAVTADTPARLVEKLARGKCLAVAAQHPGDLVLGCDTVVDVNGEVFGKPHSVEDAKRMLRALSGATHQVHTGVCVSDGAQTKSFVDSCRVTFFPISEEEIERYTATKEPYDKAGAYAIQGRAALWLDRIEGDYYTI
;
A
#
# COMPACT_ATOMS: atom_id res chain seq x y z
N HIS A 1 16.57 12.45 -0.69
CA HIS A 1 15.23 12.13 -1.16
C HIS A 1 14.95 12.89 -2.46
N PRO A 2 14.66 12.22 -3.58
CA PRO A 2 14.44 12.88 -4.88
C PRO A 2 13.14 13.71 -4.98
N TRP A 3 12.36 13.77 -3.91
CA TRP A 3 11.00 14.34 -3.91
C TRP A 3 10.85 15.69 -3.19
N ARG A 4 11.93 16.35 -2.77
CA ARG A 4 11.89 17.75 -2.28
C ARG A 4 11.75 18.78 -3.40
N GLY A 5 11.08 18.46 -4.49
CA GLY A 5 10.88 19.34 -5.63
C GLY A 5 9.41 19.51 -5.97
N ARG A 6 8.84 20.63 -5.49
CA ARG A 6 7.58 21.25 -5.96
C ARG A 6 6.54 20.30 -6.55
N LEU A 7 5.54 20.00 -5.76
CA LEU A 7 4.24 19.55 -6.25
C LEU A 7 3.72 20.56 -7.30
N TRP A 8 3.29 20.06 -8.41
CA TRP A 8 2.82 20.65 -9.64
C TRP A 8 1.64 21.64 -9.50
N LEU A 9 1.77 22.68 -8.67
CA LEU A 9 0.68 23.65 -8.47
C LEU A 9 0.80 24.90 -9.37
N ASP A 10 1.79 24.97 -10.29
CA ASP A 10 1.99 26.11 -11.18
C ASP A 10 1.50 25.83 -12.62
N GLY A 11 0.26 25.42 -12.79
CA GLY A 11 -0.39 25.31 -14.09
C GLY A 11 -1.74 26.00 -14.09
N LYS A 12 -1.84 27.20 -14.69
CA LYS A 12 -3.10 27.83 -15.05
C LYS A 12 -3.93 26.85 -15.90
N VAL A 13 -4.96 26.27 -15.32
CA VAL A 13 -5.98 25.52 -16.06
C VAL A 13 -7.34 25.92 -15.53
N ASN A 14 -8.21 26.39 -16.43
CA ASN A 14 -9.63 26.60 -16.28
C ASN A 14 -10.17 26.67 -14.82
N ASP A 15 -10.92 27.67 -14.53
CA ASP A 15 -11.49 28.18 -13.28
C ASP A 15 -12.20 27.17 -12.31
N ARG A 16 -11.97 25.86 -12.47
CA ARG A 16 -12.40 24.82 -11.53
C ARG A 16 -11.19 24.33 -10.75
N MET A 17 -11.20 24.54 -9.44
CA MET A 17 -10.20 23.94 -8.55
C MET A 17 -10.21 22.43 -8.72
N LYS A 18 -9.07 21.84 -9.06
CA LYS A 18 -8.91 20.38 -9.15
C LYS A 18 -9.15 19.77 -7.78
N LYS A 19 -10.04 18.80 -7.70
CA LYS A 19 -10.20 17.99 -6.48
C LYS A 19 -9.06 16.99 -6.36
N LEU A 20 -8.66 16.70 -5.13
CA LEU A 20 -7.79 15.57 -4.84
C LEU A 20 -8.66 14.36 -4.48
N ILE A 21 -8.42 13.23 -5.13
CA ILE A 21 -9.15 11.99 -4.93
C ILE A 21 -8.20 10.88 -4.52
N LEU A 22 -8.47 10.24 -3.39
CA LEU A 22 -7.78 9.03 -2.96
C LEU A 22 -8.52 7.80 -3.49
N ALA A 23 -7.91 7.09 -4.44
CA ALA A 23 -8.45 5.86 -5.05
C ALA A 23 -8.17 4.64 -4.15
N SER A 24 -8.54 4.70 -2.88
CA SER A 24 -8.27 3.63 -1.92
C SER A 24 -9.25 3.66 -0.75
N GLY A 25 -9.75 2.48 -0.36
CA GLY A 25 -10.55 2.29 0.86
C GLY A 25 -9.73 2.05 2.12
N SER A 26 -8.40 2.09 2.06
CA SER A 26 -7.53 1.84 3.22
C SER A 26 -7.60 2.98 4.24
N PRO A 27 -8.01 2.70 5.50
CA PRO A 27 -8.03 3.71 6.56
C PRO A 27 -6.66 4.35 6.78
N ARG A 28 -5.60 3.55 6.68
CA ARG A 28 -4.22 3.98 6.90
C ARG A 28 -3.76 4.99 5.85
N ARG A 29 -4.07 4.75 4.57
CA ARG A 29 -3.76 5.69 3.48
C ARG A 29 -4.53 6.99 3.64
N LYS A 30 -5.78 6.92 4.10
CA LYS A 30 -6.57 8.09 4.48
C LYS A 30 -5.88 8.89 5.60
N GLU A 31 -5.46 8.23 6.67
CA GLU A 31 -4.75 8.86 7.78
C GLU A 31 -3.46 9.54 7.31
N LEU A 32 -2.63 8.84 6.52
CA LEU A 32 -1.38 9.38 5.98
C LEU A 32 -1.62 10.61 5.09
N LEU A 33 -2.60 10.56 4.19
CA LEU A 33 -2.93 11.69 3.34
C LEU A 33 -3.46 12.87 4.17
N SER A 34 -4.19 12.59 5.26
CA SER A 34 -4.70 13.61 6.17
C SER A 34 -3.62 14.36 6.94
N LEU A 35 -2.40 13.82 7.04
CA LEU A 35 -1.25 14.55 7.57
C LEU A 35 -0.78 15.68 6.64
N TYR A 36 -1.07 15.56 5.35
CA TYR A 36 -0.73 16.55 4.34
C TYR A 36 -1.89 17.52 4.06
N THR A 37 -3.10 16.98 3.86
CA THR A 37 -4.32 17.76 3.59
C THR A 37 -5.56 17.00 4.04
N THR A 38 -6.58 17.73 4.46
CA THR A 38 -7.92 17.16 4.74
C THR A 38 -8.90 17.41 3.60
N ASP A 39 -8.49 18.17 2.57
CA ASP A 39 -9.32 18.50 1.41
C ASP A 39 -9.09 17.45 0.31
N PHE A 40 -9.73 16.30 0.45
CA PHE A 40 -9.77 15.24 -0.55
C PHE A 40 -11.01 14.37 -0.42
N GLU A 41 -11.40 13.76 -1.53
CA GLU A 41 -12.49 12.78 -1.60
C GLU A 41 -11.92 11.35 -1.64
N ILE A 42 -12.72 10.35 -1.24
CA ILE A 42 -12.35 8.94 -1.33
C ILE A 42 -13.27 8.27 -2.35
N HIS A 43 -12.67 7.70 -3.39
CA HIS A 43 -13.36 6.89 -4.38
C HIS A 43 -12.63 5.56 -4.54
N VAL A 44 -13.23 4.49 -4.04
CA VAL A 44 -12.63 3.15 -4.12
C VAL A 44 -12.69 2.67 -5.57
N SER A 45 -11.56 2.20 -6.08
CA SER A 45 -11.45 1.67 -7.44
C SER A 45 -12.16 0.31 -7.56
N ASP A 46 -12.82 0.09 -8.68
CA ASP A 46 -13.38 -1.19 -9.14
C ASP A 46 -12.43 -1.96 -10.08
N PHE A 47 -11.18 -1.55 -10.14
CA PHE A 47 -10.15 -2.17 -10.99
C PHE A 47 -9.98 -3.66 -10.67
N ASP A 48 -10.07 -4.50 -11.70
CA ASP A 48 -9.83 -5.94 -11.57
C ASP A 48 -8.33 -6.23 -11.43
N GLU A 49 -7.91 -6.60 -10.22
CA GLU A 49 -6.54 -6.91 -9.90
C GLU A 49 -6.11 -8.33 -10.31
N SER A 50 -7.08 -9.23 -10.56
CA SER A 50 -6.84 -10.67 -10.74
C SER A 50 -6.02 -11.01 -11.99
N ALA A 51 -6.13 -10.18 -13.03
CA ALA A 51 -5.42 -10.36 -14.30
C ALA A 51 -4.03 -9.71 -14.34
N VAL A 52 -3.65 -8.98 -13.28
CA VAL A 52 -2.37 -8.25 -13.26
C VAL A 52 -1.24 -9.17 -12.90
N THR A 53 -0.27 -9.27 -13.80
CA THR A 53 0.96 -10.04 -13.60
C THR A 53 2.19 -9.18 -13.81
N ALA A 54 3.28 -9.53 -13.14
CA ALA A 54 4.59 -8.90 -13.32
C ALA A 54 5.71 -9.89 -12.98
N ASP A 55 6.90 -9.58 -13.42
CA ASP A 55 8.13 -10.36 -13.23
C ASP A 55 8.76 -10.16 -11.84
N THR A 56 8.36 -9.09 -11.14
CA THR A 56 8.82 -8.82 -9.77
C THR A 56 7.70 -8.25 -8.90
N PRO A 57 7.73 -8.46 -7.55
CA PRO A 57 6.76 -7.88 -6.63
C PRO A 57 6.69 -6.35 -6.71
N ALA A 58 7.83 -5.67 -6.87
CA ALA A 58 7.87 -4.23 -7.03
C ALA A 58 7.15 -3.75 -8.29
N ARG A 59 7.33 -4.43 -9.42
CA ARG A 59 6.58 -4.11 -10.66
C ARG A 59 5.11 -4.45 -10.56
N LEU A 60 4.78 -5.53 -9.86
CA LEU A 60 3.38 -5.90 -9.63
C LEU A 60 2.64 -4.79 -8.88
N VAL A 61 3.20 -4.33 -7.76
CA VAL A 61 2.55 -3.30 -6.94
C VAL A 61 2.43 -1.96 -7.66
N GLU A 62 3.39 -1.61 -8.52
CA GLU A 62 3.30 -0.41 -9.36
C GLU A 62 2.15 -0.52 -10.37
N LYS A 63 2.02 -1.65 -11.06
CA LYS A 63 0.91 -1.91 -11.99
C LYS A 63 -0.44 -1.86 -11.29
N LEU A 64 -0.56 -2.45 -10.10
CA LEU A 64 -1.78 -2.41 -9.30
C LEU A 64 -2.15 -0.98 -8.88
N ALA A 65 -1.20 -0.22 -8.35
CA ALA A 65 -1.41 1.18 -7.98
C ALA A 65 -1.84 2.02 -9.19
N ARG A 66 -1.19 1.81 -10.34
CA ARG A 66 -1.51 2.49 -11.60
C ARG A 66 -2.90 2.13 -12.12
N GLY A 67 -3.27 0.85 -12.12
CA GLY A 67 -4.59 0.39 -12.51
C GLY A 67 -5.70 1.02 -11.68
N LYS A 68 -5.56 0.99 -10.36
CA LYS A 68 -6.50 1.64 -9.43
C LYS A 68 -6.62 3.14 -9.66
N CYS A 69 -5.49 3.83 -9.82
CA CYS A 69 -5.46 5.26 -10.08
C CYS A 69 -6.19 5.62 -11.38
N LEU A 70 -5.86 4.94 -12.48
CA LEU A 70 -6.40 5.24 -13.79
C LEU A 70 -7.90 4.90 -13.91
N ALA A 71 -8.37 3.82 -13.28
CA ALA A 71 -9.79 3.47 -13.26
C ALA A 71 -10.63 4.59 -12.62
N VAL A 72 -10.16 5.18 -11.52
CA VAL A 72 -10.84 6.32 -10.89
C VAL A 72 -10.65 7.61 -11.68
N ALA A 73 -9.46 7.88 -12.23
CA ALA A 73 -9.19 9.07 -13.00
C ALA A 73 -10.07 9.16 -14.27
N ALA A 74 -10.41 8.02 -14.89
CA ALA A 74 -11.31 7.97 -16.04
C ALA A 74 -12.75 8.45 -15.68
N GLN A 75 -13.17 8.29 -14.44
CA GLN A 75 -14.48 8.72 -13.94
C GLN A 75 -14.48 10.19 -13.44
N HIS A 76 -13.29 10.77 -13.23
CA HIS A 76 -13.10 12.11 -12.68
C HIS A 76 -12.17 12.97 -13.55
N PRO A 77 -12.58 13.29 -14.79
CA PRO A 77 -11.73 14.02 -15.72
C PRO A 77 -11.35 15.40 -15.19
N GLY A 78 -10.04 15.67 -15.17
CA GLY A 78 -9.48 16.94 -14.71
C GLY A 78 -9.17 17.00 -13.22
N ASP A 79 -9.63 16.05 -12.41
CA ASP A 79 -9.27 15.96 -11.00
C ASP A 79 -7.94 15.21 -10.81
N LEU A 80 -7.29 15.42 -9.67
CA LEU A 80 -6.02 14.75 -9.33
C LEU A 80 -6.31 13.48 -8.53
N VAL A 81 -5.96 12.33 -9.07
CA VAL A 81 -6.22 11.03 -8.45
C VAL A 81 -4.93 10.42 -7.94
N LEU A 82 -4.95 9.96 -6.69
CA LEU A 82 -3.88 9.22 -6.03
C LEU A 82 -4.30 7.76 -5.82
N GLY A 83 -3.62 6.84 -6.49
CA GLY A 83 -3.77 5.39 -6.31
C GLY A 83 -2.55 4.80 -5.63
N CYS A 84 -2.78 3.83 -4.75
CA CYS A 84 -1.72 3.13 -4.03
C CYS A 84 -2.02 1.64 -3.91
N ASP A 85 -0.97 0.83 -3.89
CA ASP A 85 -1.04 -0.58 -3.52
C ASP A 85 0.16 -0.98 -2.67
N THR A 86 0.03 -2.07 -1.90
CA THR A 86 1.09 -2.55 -1.01
C THR A 86 1.12 -4.07 -1.04
N VAL A 87 2.30 -4.65 -1.20
CA VAL A 87 2.54 -6.08 -1.12
C VAL A 87 3.70 -6.38 -0.18
N VAL A 88 3.66 -7.54 0.46
CA VAL A 88 4.77 -8.10 1.22
C VAL A 88 5.47 -9.14 0.33
N ASP A 89 6.78 -9.03 0.22
CA ASP A 89 7.64 -9.92 -0.56
C ASP A 89 8.51 -10.76 0.38
N VAL A 90 8.32 -12.06 0.31
CA VAL A 90 9.12 -13.05 1.04
C VAL A 90 9.89 -13.88 0.05
N ASN A 91 11.14 -13.51 -0.23
CA ASN A 91 12.02 -14.21 -1.19
C ASN A 91 11.40 -14.37 -2.59
N GLY A 92 10.66 -13.37 -3.07
CA GLY A 92 9.98 -13.38 -4.37
C GLY A 92 8.56 -13.94 -4.34
N GLU A 93 8.09 -14.50 -3.22
CA GLU A 93 6.69 -14.85 -3.02
C GLU A 93 5.92 -13.64 -2.53
N VAL A 94 4.86 -13.27 -3.25
CA VAL A 94 4.00 -12.14 -2.90
C VAL A 94 2.94 -12.58 -1.89
N PHE A 95 2.96 -11.97 -0.71
CA PHE A 95 1.91 -12.12 0.28
C PHE A 95 0.94 -10.95 0.17
N GLY A 96 -0.26 -11.23 -0.31
CA GLY A 96 -1.40 -10.32 -0.24
C GLY A 96 -2.14 -10.45 1.09
N LYS A 97 -3.41 -10.09 1.10
CA LYS A 97 -4.30 -10.33 2.26
C LYS A 97 -4.54 -11.81 2.44
N PRO A 98 -4.54 -12.34 3.67
CA PRO A 98 -4.82 -13.75 3.90
C PRO A 98 -6.27 -14.09 3.57
N HIS A 99 -6.48 -15.25 2.99
CA HIS A 99 -7.82 -15.75 2.60
C HIS A 99 -8.50 -16.55 3.71
N SER A 100 -7.75 -16.95 4.73
CA SER A 100 -8.24 -17.75 5.86
C SER A 100 -7.34 -17.60 7.08
N VAL A 101 -7.78 -18.14 8.21
CA VAL A 101 -6.96 -18.21 9.44
C VAL A 101 -5.68 -19.01 9.20
N GLU A 102 -5.78 -20.14 8.51
CA GLU A 102 -4.61 -20.98 8.22
C GLU A 102 -3.63 -20.30 7.27
N ASP A 103 -4.13 -19.53 6.29
CA ASP A 103 -3.29 -18.75 5.42
C ASP A 103 -2.57 -17.62 6.17
N ALA A 104 -3.26 -16.92 7.08
CA ALA A 104 -2.65 -15.93 7.96
C ALA A 104 -1.54 -16.54 8.83
N LYS A 105 -1.79 -17.72 9.43
CA LYS A 105 -0.78 -18.45 10.22
C LYS A 105 0.42 -18.85 9.36
N ARG A 106 0.19 -19.35 8.15
CA ARG A 106 1.26 -19.68 7.18
C ARG A 106 2.13 -18.47 6.89
N MET A 107 1.51 -17.33 6.59
CA MET A 107 2.23 -16.07 6.32
C MET A 107 3.08 -15.65 7.53
N LEU A 108 2.52 -15.64 8.73
CA LEU A 108 3.23 -15.24 9.94
C LEU A 108 4.38 -16.17 10.30
N ARG A 109 4.24 -17.49 10.07
CA ARG A 109 5.35 -18.46 10.24
C ARG A 109 6.50 -18.16 9.27
N ALA A 110 6.18 -17.80 8.02
CA ALA A 110 7.20 -17.44 7.03
C ALA A 110 7.92 -16.12 7.36
N LEU A 111 7.26 -15.21 8.07
CA LEU A 111 7.84 -13.93 8.50
C LEU A 111 8.60 -14.02 9.83
N SER A 112 8.34 -15.07 10.63
CA SER A 112 8.93 -15.27 11.95
C SER A 112 10.46 -15.41 11.89
N GLY A 113 11.18 -14.56 12.61
CA GLY A 113 12.65 -14.56 12.67
C GLY A 113 13.34 -14.24 11.33
N ALA A 114 12.61 -13.71 10.36
CA ALA A 114 13.10 -13.48 9.01
C ALA A 114 13.07 -12.00 8.61
N THR A 115 13.80 -11.68 7.55
CA THR A 115 13.72 -10.39 6.88
C THR A 115 12.89 -10.53 5.61
N HIS A 116 11.93 -9.65 5.43
CA HIS A 116 11.10 -9.55 4.24
C HIS A 116 11.11 -8.13 3.69
N GLN A 117 10.56 -7.94 2.50
CA GLN A 117 10.40 -6.63 1.90
C GLN A 117 8.92 -6.24 1.85
N VAL A 118 8.66 -4.95 2.02
CA VAL A 118 7.35 -4.34 1.76
C VAL A 118 7.53 -3.37 0.61
N HIS A 119 6.73 -3.53 -0.42
CA HIS A 119 6.72 -2.63 -1.57
C HIS A 119 5.40 -1.89 -1.62
N THR A 120 5.46 -0.56 -1.69
CA THR A 120 4.28 0.28 -1.90
C THR A 120 4.42 1.02 -3.21
N GLY A 121 3.53 0.72 -4.14
CA GLY A 121 3.35 1.44 -5.39
C GLY A 121 2.44 2.65 -5.18
N VAL A 122 2.82 3.76 -5.79
CA VAL A 122 2.06 5.00 -5.79
C VAL A 122 1.90 5.48 -7.22
N CYS A 123 0.71 5.90 -7.58
CA CYS A 123 0.40 6.50 -8.88
C CYS A 123 -0.42 7.76 -8.69
N VAL A 124 -0.06 8.81 -9.39
CA VAL A 124 -0.80 10.07 -9.46
C VAL A 124 -1.16 10.36 -10.91
N SER A 125 -2.42 10.70 -11.16
CA SER A 125 -2.91 11.04 -12.50
C SER A 125 -3.92 12.19 -12.45
N ASP A 126 -3.87 13.08 -13.43
CA ASP A 126 -4.93 14.08 -13.69
C ASP A 126 -5.73 13.78 -14.98
N GLY A 127 -5.58 12.56 -15.49
CA GLY A 127 -6.16 12.11 -16.73
C GLY A 127 -5.32 12.43 -17.98
N ALA A 128 -4.54 13.50 -17.97
CA ALA A 128 -3.64 13.89 -19.07
C ALA A 128 -2.20 13.41 -18.83
N GLN A 129 -1.74 13.50 -17.58
CA GLN A 129 -0.43 13.05 -17.17
C GLN A 129 -0.56 12.02 -16.05
N THR A 130 0.32 11.03 -16.08
CA THR A 130 0.37 9.97 -15.07
C THR A 130 1.82 9.72 -14.66
N LYS A 131 2.06 9.70 -13.35
CA LYS A 131 3.36 9.33 -12.78
C LYS A 131 3.16 8.24 -11.77
N SER A 132 4.07 7.27 -11.76
CA SER A 132 4.09 6.21 -10.75
C SER A 132 5.51 5.98 -10.24
N PHE A 133 5.61 5.44 -9.06
CA PHE A 133 6.87 4.99 -8.45
C PHE A 133 6.58 3.89 -7.44
N VAL A 134 7.63 3.22 -7.02
CA VAL A 134 7.59 2.23 -5.94
C VAL A 134 8.59 2.65 -4.87
N ASP A 135 8.17 2.58 -3.63
CA ASP A 135 9.07 2.61 -2.49
C ASP A 135 9.13 1.26 -1.82
N SER A 136 10.29 0.91 -1.26
CA SER A 136 10.56 -0.42 -0.71
C SER A 136 11.24 -0.31 0.64
N CYS A 137 10.76 -1.09 1.59
CA CYS A 137 11.27 -1.14 2.94
C CYS A 137 11.56 -2.58 3.35
N ARG A 138 12.70 -2.82 4.02
CA ARG A 138 13.03 -4.12 4.61
C ARG A 138 12.61 -4.13 6.05
N VAL A 139 11.93 -5.20 6.44
CA VAL A 139 11.43 -5.42 7.77
C VAL A 139 11.97 -6.74 8.31
N THR A 140 12.56 -6.71 9.49
CA THR A 140 13.04 -7.92 10.19
C THR A 140 12.21 -8.13 11.43
N PHE A 141 11.71 -9.34 11.61
CA PHE A 141 10.99 -9.75 12.82
C PHE A 141 11.85 -10.62 13.73
N PHE A 142 11.64 -10.47 15.01
CA PHE A 142 12.03 -11.50 15.99
C PHE A 142 11.29 -12.82 15.71
N PRO A 143 11.80 -13.96 16.20
CA PRO A 143 11.03 -15.20 16.19
C PRO A 143 9.69 -15.02 16.89
N ILE A 144 8.62 -15.47 16.22
CA ILE A 144 7.24 -15.42 16.72
C ILE A 144 6.85 -16.84 17.14
N SER A 145 6.41 -17.01 18.37
CA SER A 145 5.96 -18.31 18.86
C SER A 145 4.59 -18.71 18.27
N GLU A 146 4.32 -20.02 18.21
CA GLU A 146 3.01 -20.51 17.74
C GLU A 146 1.86 -19.96 18.60
N GLU A 147 2.08 -19.80 19.90
CA GLU A 147 1.08 -19.22 20.81
C GLU A 147 0.76 -17.77 20.47
N GLU A 148 1.77 -16.96 20.08
CA GLU A 148 1.57 -15.59 19.62
C GLU A 148 0.83 -15.55 18.30
N ILE A 149 1.17 -16.43 17.35
CA ILE A 149 0.47 -16.55 16.06
C ILE A 149 -1.01 -16.91 16.29
N GLU A 150 -1.31 -17.88 17.16
CA GLU A 150 -2.68 -18.26 17.51
C GLU A 150 -3.45 -17.08 18.11
N ARG A 151 -2.87 -16.39 19.08
CA ARG A 151 -3.50 -15.23 19.72
C ARG A 151 -3.74 -14.08 18.74
N TYR A 152 -2.79 -13.82 17.84
CA TYR A 152 -2.90 -12.74 16.88
C TYR A 152 -3.94 -13.03 15.80
N THR A 153 -3.94 -14.26 15.27
CA THR A 153 -4.91 -14.68 14.24
C THR A 153 -6.34 -14.84 14.76
N ALA A 154 -6.54 -14.92 16.07
CA ALA A 154 -7.85 -14.83 16.71
C ALA A 154 -8.44 -13.41 16.70
N THR A 155 -7.64 -12.39 16.38
CA THR A 155 -8.11 -11.00 16.24
C THR A 155 -8.57 -10.72 14.80
N LYS A 156 -9.12 -9.51 14.56
CA LYS A 156 -9.48 -9.06 13.21
C LYS A 156 -8.32 -8.41 12.46
N GLU A 157 -7.21 -8.12 13.15
CA GLU A 157 -6.11 -7.29 12.64
C GLU A 157 -5.40 -7.85 11.39
N PRO A 158 -5.15 -9.19 11.25
CA PRO A 158 -4.42 -9.73 10.11
C PRO A 158 -5.15 -9.62 8.76
N TYR A 159 -6.49 -9.65 8.77
CA TYR A 159 -7.26 -10.08 7.59
C TYR A 159 -7.46 -9.02 6.51
N ASP A 160 -7.19 -7.76 6.78
CA ASP A 160 -7.26 -6.66 5.81
C ASP A 160 -5.88 -6.16 5.37
N LYS A 161 -4.81 -6.90 5.68
CA LYS A 161 -3.42 -6.47 5.50
C LYS A 161 -2.59 -7.44 4.68
N ALA A 162 -1.76 -6.90 3.79
CA ALA A 162 -0.74 -7.68 3.09
C ALA A 162 0.22 -8.33 4.09
N GLY A 163 0.54 -9.62 3.90
CA GLY A 163 1.39 -10.37 4.82
C GLY A 163 0.76 -10.68 6.17
N ALA A 164 -0.54 -10.46 6.33
CA ALA A 164 -1.30 -10.75 7.55
C ALA A 164 -0.82 -10.00 8.81
N TYR A 165 -0.21 -8.81 8.70
CA TYR A 165 0.21 -8.05 9.87
C TYR A 165 0.07 -6.53 9.70
N ALA A 166 -0.04 -5.82 10.82
CA ALA A 166 -0.01 -4.37 10.88
C ALA A 166 1.16 -3.90 11.75
N ILE A 167 2.11 -3.19 11.14
CA ILE A 167 3.26 -2.64 11.88
C ILE A 167 2.85 -1.61 12.94
N GLN A 168 1.72 -0.92 12.73
CA GLN A 168 1.14 0.05 13.68
C GLN A 168 0.17 -0.59 14.67
N GLY A 169 0.05 -1.93 14.66
CA GLY A 169 -0.78 -2.70 15.55
C GLY A 169 0.03 -3.58 16.50
N ARG A 170 -0.54 -4.72 16.88
CA ARG A 170 0.09 -5.67 17.80
C ARG A 170 1.39 -6.29 17.26
N ALA A 171 1.51 -6.40 15.93
CA ALA A 171 2.71 -6.92 15.28
C ALA A 171 3.94 -6.00 15.48
N ALA A 172 3.76 -4.78 15.96
CA ALA A 172 4.88 -3.92 16.37
C ALA A 172 5.79 -4.59 17.42
N LEU A 173 5.25 -5.50 18.23
CA LEU A 173 6.02 -6.24 19.25
C LEU A 173 7.01 -7.25 18.64
N TRP A 174 6.81 -7.65 17.40
CA TRP A 174 7.68 -8.58 16.69
C TRP A 174 8.79 -7.88 15.90
N LEU A 175 8.74 -6.56 15.83
CA LEU A 175 9.66 -5.78 15.02
C LEU A 175 11.05 -5.73 15.66
N ASP A 176 12.05 -6.28 14.98
CA ASP A 176 13.47 -6.12 15.29
C ASP A 176 14.05 -4.88 14.61
N ARG A 177 13.84 -4.75 13.28
CA ARG A 177 14.47 -3.68 12.50
C ARG A 177 13.66 -3.31 11.27
N ILE A 178 13.75 -2.02 10.90
CA ILE A 178 13.28 -1.44 9.64
C ILE A 178 14.48 -0.80 8.93
N GLU A 179 14.62 -1.08 7.63
CA GLU A 179 15.57 -0.41 6.76
C GLU A 179 14.79 0.19 5.58
N GLY A 180 14.57 1.50 5.61
CA GLY A 180 13.73 2.26 4.67
C GLY A 180 12.78 3.21 5.37
N ASP A 181 11.71 3.59 4.69
CA ASP A 181 10.69 4.49 5.24
C ASP A 181 9.58 3.70 5.95
N TYR A 182 9.32 4.06 7.22
CA TYR A 182 8.26 3.46 8.02
C TYR A 182 6.88 3.57 7.38
N TYR A 183 6.62 4.66 6.68
CA TYR A 183 5.31 4.90 6.04
C TYR A 183 5.11 4.13 4.73
N THR A 184 6.14 3.42 4.26
CA THR A 184 6.03 2.47 3.14
C THR A 184 5.31 1.18 3.53
N ILE A 185 5.26 0.84 4.84
CA ILE A 185 4.77 -0.41 5.40
C ILE A 185 3.26 -0.35 5.70
#